data_d4e68f5e0f7a46e28fff2f4ef4a481db
#
_entry.id   d4e68f5e0f7a46e28fff2f4ef4a481db
#
_cell.length_a   1.000
_cell.length_b   1.000
_cell.length_c   1.000
_cell.angle_alpha   90.00
_cell.angle_beta   90.00
_cell.angle_gamma   90.00
#
_symmetry.space_group_name_H-M   'P 1'
#
loop_
_entity.id
_entity.type
_entity.pdbx_description
1 polymer ?
#
loop_
_entity_poly.entity_id
_entity_poly.type
_entity_poly.pdbx_seq_one_letter_code
_entity_poly.pdbx_strand_id
1 'polypeptide(L)'
;MFDRRSLIKSAAGSMAGAFLAPAFASSVLSPDDKLMPVDTRNGRSGWAKPVKQVIQIKNCRIGEGTPKVIASTMAKTPESFLKLMKEYAEMPELDAIEMRPDYIGELSGKEFADLSREAYKLAGNKPVLMTFRDKTEGGGRHVTDDWYGQFYTEVLNNGAVDWIDIEQFRDISVCREIVKLAKAKGKVAMFSDHEFKWTPSEDEIIRRLLMQEKEGSDILKLAVMAHNTGDALRLMSATWKVRNYYSGKPMLTMAMGRWGVLSRATGEFTGSDLTFAMVGGIPSAPGQIPYKDVKKVMDILHDAMYPKGA
;
A
#
# COMPACT_ATOMS: atom_id res chain seq x y z
N MET A 1 51.24 6.82 -22.73
CA MET A 1 50.44 5.82 -23.43
C MET A 1 50.27 4.64 -22.47
N PHE A 2 49.28 4.71 -21.57
CA PHE A 2 49.01 3.67 -20.57
C PHE A 2 47.79 2.86 -21.01
N ASP A 3 48.03 1.56 -21.20
CA ASP A 3 47.05 0.58 -21.63
C ASP A 3 46.04 0.27 -20.50
N ARG A 4 44.74 0.46 -20.77
CA ARG A 4 43.62 0.26 -19.84
C ARG A 4 43.16 -1.20 -19.72
N ARG A 5 43.93 -2.19 -20.18
CA ARG A 5 43.52 -3.60 -20.23
C ARG A 5 44.13 -4.52 -19.16
N SER A 6 44.91 -4.04 -18.21
CA SER A 6 45.63 -4.91 -17.25
C SER A 6 45.15 -4.82 -15.78
N LEU A 7 43.99 -4.27 -15.47
CA LEU A 7 43.50 -4.09 -14.08
C LEU A 7 42.22 -4.88 -13.73
N ILE A 8 41.91 -5.92 -14.49
CA ILE A 8 40.82 -6.84 -14.12
C ILE A 8 41.38 -8.27 -14.06
N LYS A 9 42.24 -8.54 -13.09
CA LYS A 9 42.53 -9.91 -12.58
C LYS A 9 43.26 -9.79 -11.25
N SER A 10 42.47 -9.76 -10.17
CA SER A 10 42.76 -10.37 -8.86
C SER A 10 41.89 -9.71 -7.78
N ALA A 11 40.76 -10.27 -7.51
CA ALA A 11 40.07 -10.34 -6.20
C ALA A 11 38.88 -11.27 -6.32
N ALA A 12 39.16 -12.54 -6.64
CA ALA A 12 38.21 -13.61 -6.34
C ALA A 12 38.59 -14.12 -4.95
N GLY A 13 38.01 -13.50 -3.92
CA GLY A 13 38.08 -13.92 -2.53
C GLY A 13 36.64 -14.18 -2.07
N SER A 14 36.29 -15.46 -1.97
CA SER A 14 35.01 -16.00 -1.53
C SER A 14 34.64 -15.44 -0.15
N MET A 15 33.45 -14.82 -0.06
CA MET A 15 32.59 -14.91 1.13
C MET A 15 31.18 -15.23 0.63
N ALA A 16 30.91 -16.54 0.53
CA ALA A 16 29.58 -17.07 0.39
C ALA A 16 28.87 -16.94 1.76
N GLY A 17 28.33 -15.77 2.03
CA GLY A 17 27.28 -15.59 3.02
C GLY A 17 25.97 -15.93 2.33
N ALA A 18 25.54 -17.19 2.41
CA ALA A 18 24.22 -17.60 2.00
C ALA A 18 23.18 -16.94 2.90
N PHE A 19 22.69 -15.79 2.49
CA PHE A 19 21.38 -15.33 2.96
C PHE A 19 20.35 -16.25 2.33
N LEU A 20 19.86 -17.22 3.10
CA LEU A 20 18.65 -17.94 2.81
C LEU A 20 17.51 -16.92 2.72
N ALA A 21 17.18 -16.50 1.51
CA ALA A 21 15.89 -15.89 1.25
C ALA A 21 14.83 -16.91 1.70
N PRO A 22 13.80 -16.49 2.45
CA PRO A 22 12.76 -17.43 2.89
C PRO A 22 12.19 -18.16 1.67
N ALA A 23 11.94 -19.45 1.82
CA ALA A 23 11.53 -20.43 0.79
C ALA A 23 10.18 -20.14 0.09
N PHE A 24 9.69 -18.91 0.17
CA PHE A 24 8.42 -18.45 -0.39
C PHE A 24 8.48 -18.00 -1.85
N ALA A 25 9.66 -17.94 -2.46
CA ALA A 25 9.81 -17.37 -3.80
C ALA A 25 9.45 -18.33 -4.95
N SER A 26 9.19 -19.61 -4.69
CA SER A 26 9.16 -20.62 -5.78
C SER A 26 7.78 -21.14 -6.18
N SER A 27 6.67 -20.72 -5.55
CA SER A 27 5.36 -21.34 -5.83
C SER A 27 4.29 -20.42 -6.40
N VAL A 28 4.56 -19.13 -6.64
CA VAL A 28 3.51 -18.15 -6.93
C VAL A 28 3.37 -17.81 -8.41
N LEU A 29 4.47 -17.79 -9.15
CA LEU A 29 4.45 -17.79 -10.62
C LEU A 29 5.43 -18.85 -11.09
N SER A 30 4.98 -19.77 -11.96
CA SER A 30 5.85 -20.70 -12.66
C SER A 30 6.88 -19.89 -13.48
N PRO A 31 8.12 -20.42 -13.70
CA PRO A 31 9.05 -19.83 -14.67
C PRO A 31 8.46 -19.69 -16.08
N ASP A 32 7.38 -20.45 -16.37
CA ASP A 32 6.63 -20.39 -17.62
C ASP A 32 5.48 -19.36 -17.57
N ASP A 33 5.13 -18.80 -16.41
CA ASP A 33 4.28 -17.61 -16.29
C ASP A 33 5.11 -16.37 -16.69
N LYS A 34 5.61 -16.37 -17.91
CA LYS A 34 6.28 -15.20 -18.49
C LYS A 34 5.31 -14.06 -18.46
N LEU A 35 5.70 -12.99 -17.77
CA LEU A 35 5.08 -11.69 -18.00
C LEU A 35 5.16 -11.47 -19.51
N MET A 36 4.02 -11.60 -20.20
CA MET A 36 4.01 -11.57 -21.66
C MET A 36 4.61 -10.28 -22.17
N PRO A 37 5.54 -10.31 -23.13
CA PRO A 37 6.10 -9.10 -23.68
C PRO A 37 4.98 -8.28 -24.28
N VAL A 38 4.76 -7.07 -23.74
CA VAL A 38 3.84 -6.10 -24.30
C VAL A 38 4.45 -5.64 -25.60
N ASP A 39 3.78 -5.89 -26.73
CA ASP A 39 4.16 -5.26 -28.00
C ASP A 39 3.84 -3.77 -27.95
N THR A 40 4.84 -3.00 -27.53
CA THR A 40 4.74 -1.55 -27.38
C THR A 40 4.69 -0.81 -28.73
N ARG A 41 4.92 -1.50 -29.86
CA ARG A 41 5.05 -0.87 -31.18
C ARG A 41 3.74 -0.39 -31.79
N ASN A 42 2.60 -0.94 -31.37
CA ASN A 42 1.29 -0.62 -31.95
C ASN A 42 0.20 -0.21 -30.93
N GLY A 43 0.52 -0.09 -29.63
CA GLY A 43 -0.48 0.28 -28.60
C GLY A 43 -1.65 -0.71 -28.45
N ARG A 44 -1.62 -1.81 -29.20
CA ARG A 44 -2.63 -2.86 -29.20
C ARG A 44 -1.96 -4.16 -28.76
N SER A 45 -1.92 -4.39 -27.44
CA SER A 45 -1.84 -5.75 -27.00
C SER A 45 -3.16 -6.43 -27.43
N GLY A 46 -3.12 -7.65 -27.91
CA GLY A 46 -4.33 -8.45 -28.19
C GLY A 46 -5.11 -8.82 -26.92
N TRP A 47 -4.81 -8.18 -25.80
CA TRP A 47 -5.40 -8.35 -24.49
C TRP A 47 -6.38 -7.22 -24.23
N ALA A 48 -7.60 -7.60 -23.87
CA ALA A 48 -8.57 -6.62 -23.40
C ALA A 48 -8.01 -5.96 -22.11
N LYS A 49 -8.03 -4.62 -22.05
CA LYS A 49 -7.68 -3.88 -20.83
C LYS A 49 -8.51 -4.41 -19.67
N PRO A 50 -7.92 -4.72 -18.51
CA PRO A 50 -8.67 -5.15 -17.33
C PRO A 50 -9.76 -4.15 -16.98
N VAL A 51 -10.98 -4.64 -16.70
CA VAL A 51 -12.07 -3.78 -16.26
C VAL A 51 -11.76 -3.26 -14.87
N LYS A 52 -11.69 -1.94 -14.75
CA LYS A 52 -11.40 -1.28 -13.47
C LYS A 52 -12.54 -1.56 -12.48
N GLN A 53 -12.19 -2.12 -11.33
CA GLN A 53 -13.12 -2.40 -10.24
C GLN A 53 -13.26 -1.16 -9.35
N VAL A 54 -14.49 -0.91 -8.89
CA VAL A 54 -14.79 0.13 -7.92
C VAL A 54 -15.23 -0.52 -6.62
N ILE A 55 -14.62 -0.13 -5.51
CA ILE A 55 -14.99 -0.60 -4.17
C ILE A 55 -15.72 0.52 -3.45
N GLN A 56 -16.97 0.26 -3.06
CA GLN A 56 -17.77 1.19 -2.26
C GLN A 56 -17.57 0.86 -0.79
N ILE A 57 -17.07 1.82 0.00
CA ILE A 57 -17.00 1.75 1.46
C ILE A 57 -17.65 3.02 2.02
N LYS A 58 -18.77 2.89 2.71
CA LYS A 58 -19.56 4.04 3.17
C LYS A 58 -19.80 5.04 2.01
N ASN A 59 -19.39 6.30 2.18
CA ASN A 59 -19.50 7.34 1.14
C ASN A 59 -18.31 7.41 0.17
N CYS A 60 -17.31 6.56 0.33
CA CYS A 60 -16.09 6.57 -0.48
C CYS A 60 -16.14 5.51 -1.58
N ARG A 61 -15.87 5.93 -2.83
CA ARG A 61 -15.78 5.06 -4.02
C ARG A 61 -14.31 4.96 -4.46
N ILE A 62 -13.63 3.91 -4.04
CA ILE A 62 -12.22 3.65 -4.38
C ILE A 62 -12.17 3.08 -5.79
N GLY A 63 -11.32 3.64 -6.64
CA GLY A 63 -11.23 3.26 -8.06
C GLY A 63 -12.02 4.17 -9.00
N GLU A 64 -12.68 5.22 -8.50
CA GLU A 64 -13.44 6.19 -9.30
C GLU A 64 -13.05 7.63 -8.96
N GLY A 65 -12.94 8.47 -9.99
CA GLY A 65 -12.50 9.87 -9.87
C GLY A 65 -11.04 10.00 -9.42
N THR A 66 -10.73 11.09 -8.74
CA THR A 66 -9.40 11.34 -8.17
C THR A 66 -9.03 10.32 -7.09
N PRO A 67 -7.74 10.01 -6.90
CA PRO A 67 -7.29 9.12 -5.83
C PRO A 67 -7.78 9.57 -4.45
N LYS A 68 -8.12 8.62 -3.59
CA LYS A 68 -8.65 8.91 -2.25
C LYS A 68 -7.52 9.18 -1.27
N VAL A 69 -7.68 10.21 -0.45
CA VAL A 69 -6.68 10.66 0.52
C VAL A 69 -6.92 10.00 1.87
N ILE A 70 -5.90 9.31 2.39
CA ILE A 70 -5.91 8.64 3.69
C ILE A 70 -4.95 9.36 4.63
N ALA A 71 -5.34 9.54 5.89
CA ALA A 71 -4.44 9.96 6.95
C ALA A 71 -4.34 8.92 8.05
N SER A 72 -3.11 8.71 8.56
CA SER A 72 -2.83 7.75 9.63
C SER A 72 -2.89 8.42 11.00
N THR A 73 -3.54 7.76 11.97
CA THR A 73 -3.54 8.21 13.36
C THR A 73 -2.24 7.78 14.05
N MET A 74 -1.31 8.73 14.22
CA MET A 74 0.01 8.49 14.84
C MET A 74 -0.04 8.75 16.36
N ALA A 75 -1.08 8.26 17.02
CA ALA A 75 -1.32 8.45 18.45
C ALA A 75 -0.60 7.42 19.30
N LYS A 76 -0.18 7.82 20.50
CA LYS A 76 0.51 6.92 21.45
C LYS A 76 -0.36 6.46 22.62
N THR A 77 -1.51 7.08 22.83
CA THR A 77 -2.46 6.72 23.88
C THR A 77 -3.87 6.61 23.32
N PRO A 78 -4.77 5.82 23.95
CA PRO A 78 -6.17 5.72 23.55
C PRO A 78 -6.88 7.08 23.46
N GLU A 79 -6.63 7.99 24.41
CA GLU A 79 -7.28 9.31 24.43
C GLU A 79 -6.82 10.17 23.25
N SER A 80 -5.50 10.19 22.96
CA SER A 80 -4.97 10.91 21.81
C SER A 80 -5.41 10.31 20.49
N PHE A 81 -5.59 8.99 20.44
CA PHE A 81 -6.12 8.27 19.27
C PHE A 81 -7.57 8.67 18.98
N LEU A 82 -8.46 8.62 19.98
CA LEU A 82 -9.86 9.02 19.81
C LEU A 82 -9.99 10.49 19.43
N LYS A 83 -9.13 11.36 19.99
CA LYS A 83 -9.08 12.77 19.60
C LYS A 83 -8.75 12.92 18.13
N LEU A 84 -7.71 12.24 17.61
CA LEU A 84 -7.34 12.29 16.20
C LEU A 84 -8.46 11.71 15.31
N MET A 85 -9.13 10.63 15.72
CA MET A 85 -10.25 10.06 14.97
C MET A 85 -11.35 11.10 14.75
N LYS A 86 -11.71 11.85 15.80
CA LYS A 86 -12.71 12.92 15.73
C LYS A 86 -12.24 14.07 14.84
N GLU A 87 -11.01 14.55 15.03
CA GLU A 87 -10.44 15.65 14.24
C GLU A 87 -10.38 15.30 12.74
N TYR A 88 -9.93 14.07 12.38
CA TYR A 88 -9.83 13.64 10.99
C TYR A 88 -11.20 13.42 10.35
N ALA A 89 -12.20 13.04 11.13
CA ALA A 89 -13.57 12.91 10.64
C ALA A 89 -14.16 14.24 10.12
N GLU A 90 -13.72 15.35 10.70
CA GLU A 90 -14.20 16.70 10.37
C GLU A 90 -13.43 17.33 9.17
N MET A 91 -12.33 16.70 8.69
CA MET A 91 -11.50 17.22 7.59
C MET A 91 -12.08 16.83 6.22
N PRO A 92 -12.64 17.75 5.43
CA PRO A 92 -13.32 17.40 4.18
C PRO A 92 -12.38 16.86 3.09
N GLU A 93 -11.10 17.21 3.13
CA GLU A 93 -10.11 16.75 2.16
C GLU A 93 -9.59 15.34 2.42
N LEU A 94 -9.94 14.72 3.56
CA LEU A 94 -9.65 13.32 3.85
C LEU A 94 -10.83 12.44 3.44
N ASP A 95 -10.54 11.42 2.65
CA ASP A 95 -11.54 10.44 2.22
C ASP A 95 -11.65 9.25 3.19
N ALA A 96 -10.57 8.89 3.89
CA ALA A 96 -10.53 7.77 4.83
C ALA A 96 -9.55 8.01 5.98
N ILE A 97 -9.73 7.30 7.09
CA ILE A 97 -8.87 7.38 8.27
C ILE A 97 -8.23 6.01 8.53
N GLU A 98 -6.91 6.00 8.71
CA GLU A 98 -6.18 4.79 9.10
C GLU A 98 -5.95 4.75 10.61
N MET A 99 -6.46 3.71 11.24
CA MET A 99 -6.17 3.37 12.64
C MET A 99 -4.86 2.60 12.72
N ARG A 100 -3.93 3.08 13.56
CA ARG A 100 -2.57 2.51 13.76
C ARG A 100 -2.38 2.02 15.19
N PRO A 101 -2.94 0.83 15.55
CA PRO A 101 -2.81 0.25 16.89
C PRO A 101 -1.36 -0.04 17.30
N ASP A 102 -0.48 -0.25 16.34
CA ASP A 102 0.94 -0.51 16.59
C ASP A 102 1.67 0.66 17.29
N TYR A 103 1.13 1.88 17.25
CA TYR A 103 1.66 3.04 17.98
C TYR A 103 1.00 3.27 19.35
N ILE A 104 -0.16 2.65 19.62
CA ILE A 104 -0.95 2.89 20.85
C ILE A 104 -0.53 1.92 21.97
N GLY A 105 0.71 2.04 22.47
CA GLY A 105 1.18 1.17 23.55
C GLY A 105 1.06 -0.33 23.24
N GLU A 106 0.94 -1.15 24.29
CA GLU A 106 0.83 -2.61 24.17
C GLU A 106 -0.62 -3.08 24.33
N LEU A 107 -1.50 -2.66 23.42
CA LEU A 107 -2.88 -3.12 23.43
C LEU A 107 -2.97 -4.57 22.93
N SER A 108 -3.76 -5.38 23.63
CA SER A 108 -4.25 -6.68 23.14
C SER A 108 -5.29 -6.49 22.04
N GLY A 109 -5.56 -7.54 21.27
CA GLY A 109 -6.63 -7.52 20.26
C GLY A 109 -7.99 -7.14 20.82
N LYS A 110 -8.32 -7.62 22.03
CA LYS A 110 -9.59 -7.31 22.72
C LYS A 110 -9.68 -5.84 23.10
N GLU A 111 -8.65 -5.29 23.75
CA GLU A 111 -8.63 -3.87 24.14
C GLU A 111 -8.73 -2.97 22.91
N PHE A 112 -8.02 -3.31 21.83
CA PHE A 112 -8.14 -2.55 20.60
C PHE A 112 -9.51 -2.74 19.91
N ALA A 113 -10.10 -3.93 19.95
CA ALA A 113 -11.44 -4.14 19.43
C ALA A 113 -12.47 -3.25 20.14
N ASP A 114 -12.39 -3.12 21.47
CA ASP A 114 -13.23 -2.23 22.25
C ASP A 114 -13.00 -0.76 21.84
N LEU A 115 -11.76 -0.31 21.79
CA LEU A 115 -11.36 1.03 21.38
C LEU A 115 -11.80 1.35 19.94
N SER A 116 -11.69 0.38 19.03
CA SER A 116 -12.04 0.55 17.61
C SER A 116 -13.53 0.83 17.43
N ARG A 117 -14.42 0.28 18.29
CA ARG A 117 -15.86 0.57 18.21
C ARG A 117 -16.19 2.02 18.54
N GLU A 118 -15.48 2.61 19.50
CA GLU A 118 -15.62 4.02 19.83
C GLU A 118 -15.06 4.90 18.70
N ALA A 119 -13.85 4.59 18.26
CA ALA A 119 -13.20 5.28 17.14
C ALA A 119 -14.05 5.27 15.86
N TYR A 120 -14.67 4.13 15.56
CA TYR A 120 -15.54 3.98 14.40
C TYR A 120 -16.77 4.88 14.44
N LYS A 121 -17.37 5.07 15.62
CA LYS A 121 -18.48 6.01 15.80
C LYS A 121 -18.05 7.45 15.56
N LEU A 122 -16.85 7.81 16.04
CA LEU A 122 -16.27 9.15 15.83
C LEU A 122 -15.93 9.43 14.36
N ALA A 123 -15.54 8.41 13.60
CA ALA A 123 -15.24 8.52 12.17
C ALA A 123 -16.48 8.86 11.31
N GLY A 124 -17.69 8.60 11.80
CA GLY A 124 -18.94 8.87 11.09
C GLY A 124 -19.00 8.18 9.73
N ASN A 125 -19.18 8.98 8.67
CA ASN A 125 -19.29 8.46 7.31
C ASN A 125 -17.94 8.22 6.61
N LYS A 126 -16.81 8.54 7.23
CA LYS A 126 -15.50 8.21 6.63
C LYS A 126 -15.18 6.73 6.82
N PRO A 127 -14.69 6.04 5.76
CA PRO A 127 -14.14 4.69 5.88
C PRO A 127 -12.99 4.62 6.87
N VAL A 128 -12.92 3.51 7.58
CA VAL A 128 -11.90 3.26 8.60
C VAL A 128 -11.07 2.05 8.19
N LEU A 129 -9.80 2.30 7.88
CA LEU A 129 -8.77 1.28 7.65
C LEU A 129 -8.12 0.92 8.98
N MET A 130 -7.97 -0.36 9.27
CA MET A 130 -7.14 -0.83 10.38
C MET A 130 -5.83 -1.42 9.84
N THR A 131 -4.71 -0.90 10.33
CA THR A 131 -3.36 -1.35 9.98
C THR A 131 -2.56 -1.61 11.25
N PHE A 132 -2.22 -2.86 11.51
CA PHE A 132 -1.14 -3.18 12.43
C PHE A 132 0.14 -3.36 11.63
N ARG A 133 1.05 -2.39 11.71
CA ARG A 133 2.33 -2.43 11.00
C ARG A 133 3.43 -2.94 11.91
N ASP A 134 4.12 -4.00 11.49
CA ASP A 134 5.30 -4.51 12.19
C ASP A 134 6.50 -3.56 12.05
N LYS A 135 7.37 -3.59 13.02
CA LYS A 135 8.59 -2.77 13.03
C LYS A 135 9.50 -3.05 11.83
N THR A 136 9.47 -4.26 11.30
CA THR A 136 10.25 -4.63 10.10
C THR A 136 9.80 -3.89 8.84
N GLU A 137 8.53 -3.47 8.79
CA GLU A 137 7.95 -2.65 7.73
C GLU A 137 7.64 -1.20 8.18
N GLY A 138 8.40 -0.68 9.16
CA GLY A 138 8.31 0.72 9.59
C GLY A 138 7.22 1.01 10.61
N GLY A 139 6.68 0.01 11.28
CA GLY A 139 5.69 0.14 12.33
C GLY A 139 6.25 0.41 13.72
N GLY A 140 5.36 0.47 14.70
CA GLY A 140 5.67 0.85 16.08
C GLY A 140 6.33 -0.26 16.89
N ARG A 141 5.95 -1.52 16.68
CA ARG A 141 6.47 -2.67 17.44
C ARG A 141 6.55 -3.94 16.61
N HIS A 142 7.35 -4.90 17.08
CA HIS A 142 7.48 -6.22 16.47
C HIS A 142 6.53 -7.21 17.15
N VAL A 143 5.89 -8.09 16.35
CA VAL A 143 5.01 -9.15 16.83
C VAL A 143 5.20 -10.43 16.02
N THR A 144 4.90 -11.59 16.63
CA THR A 144 4.90 -12.88 15.95
C THR A 144 3.70 -13.01 15.02
N ASP A 145 3.75 -13.92 14.05
CA ASP A 145 2.63 -14.17 13.13
C ASP A 145 1.41 -14.73 13.87
N ASP A 146 1.61 -15.57 14.90
CA ASP A 146 0.52 -16.06 15.76
C ASP A 146 -0.21 -14.91 16.47
N TRP A 147 0.56 -13.99 17.08
CA TRP A 147 -0.02 -12.82 17.72
C TRP A 147 -0.78 -11.95 16.73
N TYR A 148 -0.19 -11.73 15.56
CA TYR A 148 -0.78 -10.95 14.47
C TYR A 148 -2.12 -11.55 14.02
N GLY A 149 -2.15 -12.86 13.79
CA GLY A 149 -3.38 -13.58 13.42
C GLY A 149 -4.47 -13.48 14.48
N GLN A 150 -4.11 -13.66 15.77
CA GLN A 150 -5.04 -13.52 16.88
C GLN A 150 -5.57 -12.08 17.02
N PHE A 151 -4.70 -11.09 16.88
CA PHE A 151 -5.10 -9.67 16.93
C PHE A 151 -6.12 -9.33 15.85
N TYR A 152 -5.86 -9.70 14.58
CA TYR A 152 -6.80 -9.45 13.47
C TYR A 152 -8.12 -10.22 13.67
N THR A 153 -8.04 -11.46 14.14
CA THR A 153 -9.23 -12.29 14.43
C THR A 153 -10.11 -11.62 15.47
N GLU A 154 -9.51 -11.11 16.55
CA GLU A 154 -10.24 -10.44 17.61
C GLU A 154 -10.90 -9.15 17.11
N VAL A 155 -10.14 -8.30 16.38
CA VAL A 155 -10.68 -7.05 15.84
C VAL A 155 -11.78 -7.29 14.81
N LEU A 156 -11.64 -8.26 13.94
CA LEU A 156 -12.66 -8.60 12.93
C LEU A 156 -13.93 -9.18 13.56
N ASN A 157 -13.82 -9.92 14.67
CA ASN A 157 -14.98 -10.49 15.34
C ASN A 157 -15.70 -9.50 16.26
N ASN A 158 -14.97 -8.71 17.01
CA ASN A 158 -15.47 -7.93 18.14
C ASN A 158 -15.25 -6.42 17.99
N GLY A 159 -14.42 -5.96 17.07
CA GLY A 159 -14.15 -4.55 16.79
C GLY A 159 -15.05 -3.96 15.69
N ALA A 160 -14.69 -2.74 15.25
CA ALA A 160 -15.37 -2.04 14.17
C ALA A 160 -14.35 -1.43 13.20
N VAL A 161 -14.32 -1.97 11.98
CA VAL A 161 -13.47 -1.53 10.87
C VAL A 161 -14.23 -1.71 9.57
N ASP A 162 -13.85 -1.00 8.51
CA ASP A 162 -14.41 -1.21 7.17
C ASP A 162 -13.48 -2.06 6.29
N TRP A 163 -12.17 -1.85 6.43
CA TRP A 163 -11.13 -2.55 5.71
C TRP A 163 -9.90 -2.74 6.56
N ILE A 164 -9.04 -3.69 6.15
CA ILE A 164 -7.82 -4.05 6.87
C ILE A 164 -6.63 -4.09 5.92
N ASP A 165 -5.46 -3.75 6.47
CA ASP A 165 -4.15 -3.87 5.81
C ASP A 165 -3.44 -5.11 6.36
N ILE A 166 -3.01 -6.01 5.48
CA ILE A 166 -2.32 -7.26 5.82
C ILE A 166 -0.92 -7.23 5.20
N GLU A 167 0.12 -7.45 5.99
CA GLU A 167 1.51 -7.50 5.50
C GLU A 167 1.75 -8.73 4.64
N GLN A 168 2.22 -8.52 3.41
CA GLN A 168 2.33 -9.56 2.38
C GLN A 168 3.29 -10.69 2.73
N PHE A 169 4.37 -10.39 3.46
CA PHE A 169 5.46 -11.33 3.72
C PHE A 169 5.41 -11.96 5.12
N ARG A 170 4.25 -11.93 5.76
CA ARG A 170 3.96 -12.75 6.93
C ARG A 170 3.68 -14.21 6.55
N ASP A 171 3.56 -15.08 7.54
CA ASP A 171 3.14 -16.47 7.28
C ASP A 171 1.85 -16.46 6.44
N ILE A 172 1.91 -17.09 5.27
CA ILE A 172 0.82 -17.04 4.30
C ILE A 172 -0.44 -17.74 4.79
N SER A 173 -0.31 -18.73 5.67
CA SER A 173 -1.47 -19.44 6.24
C SER A 173 -2.25 -18.51 7.15
N VAL A 174 -1.55 -17.73 7.98
CA VAL A 174 -2.13 -16.70 8.85
C VAL A 174 -2.80 -15.61 8.01
N CYS A 175 -2.13 -15.13 6.96
CA CYS A 175 -2.69 -14.13 6.07
C CYS A 175 -3.98 -14.60 5.39
N ARG A 176 -4.02 -15.83 4.90
CA ARG A 176 -5.20 -16.44 4.25
C ARG A 176 -6.39 -16.56 5.20
N GLU A 177 -6.16 -16.96 6.45
CA GLU A 177 -7.23 -17.02 7.46
C GLU A 177 -7.78 -15.63 7.78
N ILE A 178 -6.92 -14.61 7.89
CA ILE A 178 -7.36 -13.21 8.07
C ILE A 178 -8.21 -12.73 6.88
N VAL A 179 -7.76 -12.97 5.63
CA VAL A 179 -8.52 -12.60 4.42
C VAL A 179 -9.87 -13.30 4.39
N LYS A 180 -9.90 -14.61 4.66
CA LYS A 180 -11.12 -15.40 4.70
C LYS A 180 -12.12 -14.86 5.72
N LEU A 181 -11.64 -14.55 6.93
CA LEU A 181 -12.47 -13.97 7.99
C LEU A 181 -12.98 -12.58 7.61
N ALA A 182 -12.11 -11.71 7.08
CA ALA A 182 -12.50 -10.37 6.63
C ALA A 182 -13.63 -10.43 5.60
N LYS A 183 -13.49 -11.28 4.59
CA LYS A 183 -14.52 -11.47 3.56
C LYS A 183 -15.82 -12.05 4.12
N ALA A 184 -15.73 -13.01 5.02
CA ALA A 184 -16.92 -13.55 5.71
C ALA A 184 -17.69 -12.48 6.52
N LYS A 185 -16.96 -11.44 6.99
CA LYS A 185 -17.54 -10.28 7.70
C LYS A 185 -17.91 -9.12 6.76
N GLY A 186 -17.80 -9.29 5.45
CA GLY A 186 -18.05 -8.22 4.46
C GLY A 186 -17.05 -7.06 4.54
N LYS A 187 -15.82 -7.32 5.02
CA LYS A 187 -14.76 -6.32 5.10
C LYS A 187 -13.83 -6.42 3.90
N VAL A 188 -13.27 -5.28 3.50
CA VAL A 188 -12.28 -5.20 2.42
C VAL A 188 -10.92 -5.61 2.96
N ALA A 189 -10.21 -6.45 2.22
CA ALA A 189 -8.85 -6.88 2.55
C ALA A 189 -7.84 -6.22 1.59
N MET A 190 -6.83 -5.56 2.12
CA MET A 190 -5.73 -4.97 1.39
C MET A 190 -4.42 -5.62 1.83
N PHE A 191 -3.73 -6.31 0.92
CA PHE A 191 -2.35 -6.70 1.16
C PHE A 191 -1.42 -5.53 0.90
N SER A 192 -0.35 -5.46 1.70
CA SER A 192 0.66 -4.42 1.56
C SER A 192 2.08 -4.97 1.68
N ASP A 193 3.00 -4.28 1.02
CA ASP A 193 4.44 -4.52 1.11
C ASP A 193 5.17 -3.17 1.16
N HIS A 194 6.18 -3.07 2.03
CA HIS A 194 6.98 -1.86 2.23
C HIS A 194 8.47 -2.19 2.10
N GLU A 195 9.05 -1.84 0.95
CA GLU A 195 10.49 -1.97 0.72
C GLU A 195 11.20 -0.66 1.09
N PHE A 196 11.82 -0.63 2.28
CA PHE A 196 12.48 0.57 2.81
C PHE A 196 13.91 0.78 2.33
N LYS A 197 14.51 -0.21 1.67
CA LYS A 197 15.92 -0.14 1.31
C LYS A 197 16.15 0.33 -0.12
N TRP A 198 15.30 -0.06 -1.06
CA TRP A 198 15.44 0.27 -2.49
C TRP A 198 14.10 0.24 -3.22
N THR A 199 14.15 0.52 -4.52
CA THR A 199 13.05 0.26 -5.44
C THR A 199 13.38 -1.00 -6.26
N PRO A 200 12.60 -2.08 -6.16
CA PRO A 200 12.78 -3.30 -6.95
C PRO A 200 12.73 -3.05 -8.45
N SER A 201 13.09 -4.06 -9.25
CA SER A 201 12.89 -4.02 -10.70
C SER A 201 11.40 -3.89 -11.02
N GLU A 202 11.09 -3.38 -12.22
CA GLU A 202 9.71 -3.21 -12.66
C GLU A 202 8.93 -4.52 -12.62
N ASP A 203 9.52 -5.61 -13.13
CA ASP A 203 8.89 -6.93 -13.12
C ASP A 203 8.66 -7.47 -11.70
N GLU A 204 9.57 -7.19 -10.76
CA GLU A 204 9.40 -7.59 -9.37
C GLU A 204 8.28 -6.80 -8.69
N ILE A 205 8.12 -5.50 -8.99
CA ILE A 205 7.00 -4.68 -8.51
C ILE A 205 5.68 -5.26 -9.02
N ILE A 206 5.60 -5.55 -10.33
CA ILE A 206 4.41 -6.15 -10.95
C ILE A 206 4.11 -7.51 -10.30
N ARG A 207 5.12 -8.36 -10.14
CA ARG A 207 4.98 -9.68 -9.53
C ARG A 207 4.42 -9.60 -8.10
N ARG A 208 4.95 -8.68 -7.25
CA ARG A 208 4.47 -8.49 -5.86
C ARG A 208 3.01 -8.07 -5.82
N LEU A 209 2.60 -7.13 -6.68
CA LEU A 209 1.20 -6.70 -6.76
C LEU A 209 0.26 -7.83 -7.21
N LEU A 210 0.66 -8.61 -8.23
CA LEU A 210 -0.15 -9.74 -8.69
C LEU A 210 -0.22 -10.89 -7.68
N MET A 211 0.83 -11.09 -6.87
CA MET A 211 0.78 -12.02 -5.73
C MET A 211 -0.31 -11.62 -4.73
N GLN A 212 -0.42 -10.33 -4.39
CA GLN A 212 -1.46 -9.84 -3.49
C GLN A 212 -2.86 -10.17 -4.03
N GLU A 213 -3.09 -9.95 -5.33
CA GLU A 213 -4.36 -10.29 -5.97
C GLU A 213 -4.66 -11.79 -5.90
N LYS A 214 -3.66 -12.63 -6.20
CA LYS A 214 -3.78 -14.09 -6.14
C LYS A 214 -4.15 -14.60 -4.74
N GLU A 215 -3.61 -13.98 -3.70
CA GLU A 215 -3.92 -14.30 -2.30
C GLU A 215 -5.24 -13.68 -1.81
N GLY A 216 -5.99 -13.03 -2.70
CA GLY A 216 -7.34 -12.58 -2.43
C GLY A 216 -7.46 -11.14 -1.97
N SER A 217 -6.44 -10.31 -2.18
CA SER A 217 -6.51 -8.88 -1.92
C SER A 217 -7.60 -8.20 -2.75
N ASP A 218 -8.32 -7.28 -2.16
CA ASP A 218 -9.28 -6.42 -2.86
C ASP A 218 -8.62 -5.12 -3.32
N ILE A 219 -7.60 -4.64 -2.60
CA ILE A 219 -6.78 -3.47 -2.94
C ILE A 219 -5.31 -3.89 -2.88
N LEU A 220 -4.52 -3.57 -3.90
CA LEU A 220 -3.11 -3.93 -3.98
C LEU A 220 -2.24 -2.77 -3.52
N LYS A 221 -1.34 -2.99 -2.53
CA LYS A 221 -0.53 -1.91 -1.97
C LYS A 221 0.96 -2.24 -2.00
N LEU A 222 1.75 -1.28 -2.51
CA LEU A 222 3.21 -1.36 -2.49
C LEU A 222 3.83 0.01 -2.26
N ALA A 223 4.71 0.09 -1.26
CA ALA A 223 5.54 1.26 -1.00
C ALA A 223 7.02 0.88 -1.16
N VAL A 224 7.76 1.64 -1.94
CA VAL A 224 9.20 1.39 -2.21
C VAL A 224 10.02 2.63 -1.90
N MET A 225 11.29 2.46 -1.51
CA MET A 225 12.19 3.59 -1.27
C MET A 225 12.84 4.08 -2.57
N ALA A 226 12.64 5.36 -2.90
CA ALA A 226 13.29 5.98 -4.05
C ALA A 226 14.57 6.72 -3.63
N HIS A 227 15.69 6.37 -4.24
CA HIS A 227 16.99 7.04 -4.07
C HIS A 227 17.28 8.06 -5.17
N ASN A 228 16.54 8.01 -6.26
CA ASN A 228 16.61 8.93 -7.39
C ASN A 228 15.26 8.99 -8.12
N THR A 229 15.14 9.88 -9.09
CA THR A 229 13.90 10.05 -9.87
C THR A 229 13.58 8.83 -10.73
N GLY A 230 14.58 8.09 -11.21
CA GLY A 230 14.39 6.87 -12.00
C GLY A 230 13.68 5.77 -11.20
N ASP A 231 13.89 5.69 -9.87
CA ASP A 231 13.20 4.76 -8.99
C ASP A 231 11.70 5.09 -8.90
N ALA A 232 11.36 6.36 -8.76
CA ALA A 232 9.96 6.80 -8.76
C ALA A 232 9.27 6.52 -10.10
N LEU A 233 9.93 6.83 -11.22
CA LEU A 233 9.42 6.54 -12.56
C LEU A 233 9.23 5.04 -12.80
N ARG A 234 10.13 4.18 -12.29
CA ARG A 234 10.00 2.72 -12.36
C ARG A 234 8.74 2.22 -11.65
N LEU A 235 8.48 2.69 -10.42
CA LEU A 235 7.25 2.35 -9.70
C LEU A 235 6.01 2.83 -10.46
N MET A 236 6.03 4.08 -10.95
CA MET A 236 4.91 4.64 -11.70
C MET A 236 4.64 3.87 -12.99
N SER A 237 5.69 3.47 -13.72
CA SER A 237 5.60 2.62 -14.92
C SER A 237 5.02 1.24 -14.58
N ALA A 238 5.52 0.58 -13.54
CA ALA A 238 4.99 -0.70 -13.06
C ALA A 238 3.49 -0.60 -12.70
N THR A 239 3.10 0.45 -11.96
CA THR A 239 1.70 0.70 -11.58
C THR A 239 0.82 0.86 -12.81
N TRP A 240 1.27 1.66 -13.79
CA TRP A 240 0.57 1.87 -15.05
C TRP A 240 0.41 0.55 -15.83
N LYS A 241 1.47 -0.27 -15.89
CA LYS A 241 1.40 -1.59 -16.55
C LYS A 241 0.42 -2.52 -15.86
N VAL A 242 0.44 -2.60 -14.52
CA VAL A 242 -0.53 -3.43 -13.79
C VAL A 242 -1.96 -2.98 -14.10
N ARG A 243 -2.24 -1.68 -14.06
CA ARG A 243 -3.56 -1.12 -14.36
C ARG A 243 -4.03 -1.41 -15.77
N ASN A 244 -3.15 -1.37 -16.75
CA ASN A 244 -3.55 -1.44 -18.16
C ASN A 244 -3.48 -2.85 -18.76
N TYR A 245 -2.71 -3.77 -18.15
CA TYR A 245 -2.46 -5.09 -18.73
C TYR A 245 -2.81 -6.27 -17.83
N TYR A 246 -2.80 -6.11 -16.50
CA TYR A 246 -2.82 -7.26 -15.60
C TYR A 246 -4.00 -7.27 -14.63
N SER A 247 -4.37 -6.15 -14.01
CA SER A 247 -5.35 -6.13 -12.92
C SER A 247 -6.32 -4.96 -12.99
N GLY A 248 -7.60 -5.26 -12.77
CA GLY A 248 -8.65 -4.26 -12.54
C GLY A 248 -8.78 -3.81 -11.09
N LYS A 249 -8.06 -4.43 -10.15
CA LYS A 249 -8.13 -4.11 -8.72
C LYS A 249 -7.69 -2.67 -8.44
N PRO A 250 -8.32 -1.96 -7.49
CA PRO A 250 -7.78 -0.70 -6.98
C PRO A 250 -6.37 -0.88 -6.44
N MET A 251 -5.54 0.14 -6.64
CA MET A 251 -4.15 0.12 -6.20
C MET A 251 -3.80 1.31 -5.31
N LEU A 252 -2.85 1.08 -4.41
CA LEU A 252 -2.23 2.08 -3.54
C LEU A 252 -0.71 1.93 -3.63
N THR A 253 -0.12 2.55 -4.63
CA THR A 253 1.33 2.46 -4.89
C THR A 253 2.00 3.80 -4.68
N MET A 254 3.17 3.80 -4.02
CA MET A 254 3.93 5.02 -3.77
C MET A 254 5.42 4.77 -3.63
N ALA A 255 6.21 5.69 -4.15
CA ALA A 255 7.62 5.79 -3.82
C ALA A 255 7.80 6.69 -2.60
N MET A 256 8.61 6.22 -1.64
CA MET A 256 8.94 6.94 -0.42
C MET A 256 10.17 7.84 -0.61
N GLY A 257 10.37 8.77 0.32
CA GLY A 257 11.46 9.73 0.30
C GLY A 257 11.20 10.91 -0.65
N ARG A 258 12.13 11.86 -0.68
CA ARG A 258 12.00 13.11 -1.45
C ARG A 258 11.82 12.90 -2.95
N TRP A 259 12.41 11.85 -3.50
CA TRP A 259 12.35 11.53 -4.92
C TRP A 259 11.03 10.88 -5.34
N GLY A 260 10.28 10.33 -4.35
CA GLY A 260 9.01 9.66 -4.57
C GLY A 260 7.78 10.57 -4.50
N VAL A 261 7.94 11.83 -4.15
CA VAL A 261 6.82 12.78 -3.90
C VAL A 261 5.84 12.83 -5.08
N LEU A 262 6.33 12.81 -6.31
CA LEU A 262 5.49 12.86 -7.52
C LEU A 262 4.48 11.70 -7.58
N SER A 263 4.88 10.49 -7.20
CA SER A 263 4.01 9.30 -7.23
C SER A 263 2.78 9.43 -6.32
N ARG A 264 2.85 10.28 -5.29
CA ARG A 264 1.75 10.48 -4.33
C ARG A 264 0.63 11.38 -4.87
N ALA A 265 0.95 12.27 -5.79
CA ALA A 265 -0.01 13.25 -6.34
C ALA A 265 -0.50 12.90 -7.75
N THR A 266 0.17 11.96 -8.44
CA THR A 266 -0.14 11.61 -9.83
C THR A 266 -0.78 10.22 -9.98
N GLY A 267 -1.41 9.72 -8.91
CA GLY A 267 -2.02 8.39 -8.87
C GLY A 267 -3.06 8.18 -9.98
N GLU A 268 -3.90 9.16 -10.26
CA GLU A 268 -4.91 9.09 -11.32
C GLU A 268 -4.28 8.85 -12.70
N PHE A 269 -3.14 9.49 -12.96
CA PHE A 269 -2.40 9.32 -14.21
C PHE A 269 -1.75 7.94 -14.33
N THR A 270 -1.26 7.36 -13.23
CA THR A 270 -0.52 6.11 -13.23
C THR A 270 -1.38 4.88 -12.93
N GLY A 271 -2.55 5.06 -12.32
CA GLY A 271 -3.45 3.97 -11.95
C GLY A 271 -3.47 3.63 -10.45
N SER A 272 -2.83 4.44 -9.59
CA SER A 272 -2.99 4.34 -8.13
C SER A 272 -4.26 5.09 -7.70
N ASP A 273 -5.14 4.40 -6.98
CA ASP A 273 -6.48 4.91 -6.63
C ASP A 273 -6.54 5.55 -5.24
N LEU A 274 -5.44 5.47 -4.48
CA LEU A 274 -5.34 6.00 -3.12
C LEU A 274 -3.95 6.61 -2.90
N THR A 275 -3.87 7.52 -1.92
CA THR A 275 -2.61 8.09 -1.45
C THR A 275 -2.67 8.36 0.04
N PHE A 276 -1.54 8.22 0.73
CA PHE A 276 -1.39 8.66 2.12
C PHE A 276 -0.87 10.09 2.18
N ALA A 277 -1.49 10.89 3.03
CA ALA A 277 -1.11 12.27 3.26
C ALA A 277 -0.79 12.56 4.74
N MET A 278 -0.02 13.60 4.97
CA MET A 278 0.38 14.05 6.30
C MET A 278 -0.65 15.03 6.86
N VAL A 279 -1.00 14.86 8.14
CA VAL A 279 -1.79 15.82 8.93
C VAL A 279 -0.94 16.30 10.11
N GLY A 280 -1.05 17.59 10.43
CA GLY A 280 -0.38 18.18 11.59
C GLY A 280 1.16 18.17 11.54
N GLY A 281 1.76 18.05 10.35
CA GLY A 281 3.21 18.05 10.19
C GLY A 281 3.90 16.73 10.58
N ILE A 282 3.14 15.67 10.94
CA ILE A 282 3.68 14.37 11.34
C ILE A 282 3.44 13.36 10.22
N PRO A 283 4.48 12.99 9.43
CA PRO A 283 4.34 11.97 8.40
C PRO A 283 4.36 10.56 9.00
N SER A 284 3.50 9.68 8.52
CA SER A 284 3.56 8.24 8.85
C SER A 284 4.55 7.47 7.96
N ALA A 285 5.04 8.09 6.89
CA ALA A 285 6.08 7.55 5.99
C ALA A 285 6.86 8.69 5.32
N PRO A 286 8.13 8.44 4.91
CA PRO A 286 8.96 9.44 4.24
C PRO A 286 8.31 9.98 2.96
N GLY A 287 8.39 11.31 2.74
CA GLY A 287 7.94 11.97 1.51
C GLY A 287 6.43 12.19 1.42
N GLN A 288 5.69 12.07 2.51
CA GLN A 288 4.27 12.45 2.53
C GLN A 288 4.10 13.97 2.38
N ILE A 289 3.10 14.35 1.59
CA ILE A 289 2.69 15.73 1.35
C ILE A 289 1.58 16.08 2.35
N PRO A 290 1.46 17.35 2.83
CA PRO A 290 0.30 17.78 3.60
C PRO A 290 -1.01 17.51 2.84
N TYR A 291 -2.04 17.03 3.56
CA TYR A 291 -3.28 16.54 2.95
C TYR A 291 -3.99 17.57 2.04
N LYS A 292 -3.98 18.84 2.42
CA LYS A 292 -4.57 19.91 1.60
C LYS A 292 -3.78 20.16 0.32
N ASP A 293 -2.45 20.07 0.41
CA ASP A 293 -1.58 20.31 -0.74
C ASP A 293 -1.66 19.17 -1.76
N VAL A 294 -1.63 17.90 -1.30
CA VAL A 294 -1.78 16.76 -2.20
C VAL A 294 -3.13 16.76 -2.88
N LYS A 295 -4.22 17.06 -2.14
CA LYS A 295 -5.57 17.19 -2.70
C LYS A 295 -5.63 18.25 -3.77
N LYS A 296 -5.09 19.45 -3.50
CA LYS A 296 -5.04 20.57 -4.44
C LYS A 296 -4.28 20.21 -5.73
N VAL A 297 -3.13 19.52 -5.62
CA VAL A 297 -2.36 19.11 -6.80
C VAL A 297 -3.14 18.07 -7.62
N MET A 298 -3.78 17.10 -6.96
CA MET A 298 -4.60 16.09 -7.65
C MET A 298 -5.78 16.74 -8.37
N ASP A 299 -6.45 17.70 -7.76
CA ASP A 299 -7.59 18.41 -8.38
C ASP A 299 -7.15 19.22 -9.60
N ILE A 300 -6.00 19.90 -9.54
CA ILE A 300 -5.43 20.63 -10.70
C ILE A 300 -5.14 19.66 -11.85
N LEU A 301 -4.55 18.50 -11.55
CA LEU A 301 -4.25 17.50 -12.57
C LEU A 301 -5.53 16.89 -13.16
N HIS A 302 -6.50 16.60 -12.32
CA HIS A 302 -7.81 16.08 -12.73
C HIS A 302 -8.53 17.04 -13.67
N ASP A 303 -8.65 18.31 -13.29
CA ASP A 303 -9.31 19.35 -14.12
C ASP A 303 -8.58 19.53 -15.46
N ALA A 304 -7.26 19.40 -15.49
CA ALA A 304 -6.48 19.46 -16.73
C ALA A 304 -6.65 18.23 -17.62
N MET A 305 -6.83 17.04 -17.03
CA MET A 305 -7.08 15.79 -17.78
C MET A 305 -8.52 15.70 -18.28
N TYR A 306 -9.48 16.30 -17.57
CA TYR A 306 -10.92 16.25 -17.85
C TYR A 306 -11.53 17.65 -17.83
N PRO A 307 -11.18 18.51 -18.80
CA PRO A 307 -11.66 19.87 -18.83
C PRO A 307 -13.19 19.91 -18.98
N LYS A 308 -13.83 20.74 -18.17
CA LYS A 308 -15.29 20.95 -18.21
C LYS A 308 -15.67 21.55 -19.57
N GLY A 309 -16.43 20.84 -20.39
CA GLY A 309 -16.92 21.32 -21.69
C GLY A 309 -16.08 20.89 -22.89
N ALA A 310 -15.17 19.90 -22.72
CA ALA A 310 -14.48 19.25 -23.85
C ALA A 310 -15.33 18.15 -24.48
#